data_eb6303102ef5717640182cdf2075f244
#
_entry.id   eb6303102ef5717640182cdf2075f244
#
_cell.length_a   1.000
_cell.length_b   1.000
_cell.length_c   1.000
_cell.angle_alpha   90.00
_cell.angle_beta   90.00
_cell.angle_gamma   90.00
#
_symmetry.space_group_name_H-M   'P 1'
#
loop_
_entity.id
_entity.type
_entity.pdbx_description
1 polymer ?
#
loop_
_entity_poly.entity_id
_entity_poly.type
_entity_poly.pdbx_seq_one_letter_code
_entity_poly.pdbx_strand_id
1 'polypeptide(L)'
;MAMDGAAIAKGAEGSVYLSTYLGRDAVTKVRTPKGYRVPELDRRIRTQRIRSEARLIREARAAGIRTPIIYDVDTVECSITMERVKGVTVKRYLDEHPEEAERICRLIGTNIARLHNSKICHGDLTTSNMILTPAGELCIIDFSMGASLIGVEDMGVDLRLLERGFTSAHPDIKDAYGYITEAYCREKTGAQEVLDKVQEIKDRGRYT
;
A
#
# COMPACT_ATOMS: atom_id res chain seq x y z
N MET A 1 -21.98 5.06 -14.64
CA MET A 1 -20.62 4.53 -14.86
C MET A 1 -20.75 3.03 -15.09
N ALA A 2 -20.33 2.48 -16.24
CA ALA A 2 -20.42 1.05 -16.50
C ALA A 2 -19.23 0.35 -15.81
N MET A 3 -19.52 -0.59 -14.92
CA MET A 3 -18.53 -1.56 -14.44
C MET A 3 -18.51 -2.72 -15.43
N ASP A 4 -17.36 -2.96 -16.05
CA ASP A 4 -17.20 -4.06 -17.00
C ASP A 4 -16.86 -5.36 -16.27
N GLY A 5 -17.83 -6.27 -16.16
CA GLY A 5 -17.60 -7.68 -15.87
C GLY A 5 -17.35 -8.06 -14.41
N ALA A 6 -16.66 -9.18 -14.23
CA ALA A 6 -16.31 -9.78 -12.94
C ALA A 6 -15.24 -8.94 -12.21
N ALA A 7 -15.26 -8.97 -10.87
CA ALA A 7 -14.21 -8.34 -10.07
C ALA A 7 -12.85 -8.94 -10.42
N ILE A 8 -11.86 -8.08 -10.70
CA ILE A 8 -10.46 -8.48 -10.95
C ILE A 8 -9.71 -8.82 -9.66
N ALA A 9 -10.18 -8.29 -8.53
CA ALA A 9 -9.70 -8.64 -7.20
C ALA A 9 -10.86 -8.56 -6.19
N LYS A 10 -10.89 -9.52 -5.26
CA LYS A 10 -11.82 -9.54 -4.13
C LYS A 10 -11.02 -9.65 -2.84
N GLY A 11 -11.22 -8.70 -1.95
CA GLY A 11 -10.63 -8.69 -0.62
C GLY A 11 -11.69 -8.66 0.48
N ALA A 12 -11.25 -8.76 1.74
CA ALA A 12 -12.13 -8.68 2.89
C ALA A 12 -12.89 -7.33 2.98
N GLU A 13 -12.32 -6.26 2.46
CA GLU A 13 -12.85 -4.89 2.58
C GLU A 13 -13.68 -4.44 1.36
N GLY A 14 -13.58 -5.13 0.22
CA GLY A 14 -14.30 -4.76 -1.00
C GLY A 14 -13.81 -5.49 -2.24
N SER A 15 -14.29 -5.06 -3.39
CA SER A 15 -13.95 -5.63 -4.69
C SER A 15 -13.44 -4.55 -5.64
N VAL A 16 -12.53 -4.92 -6.52
CA VAL A 16 -11.96 -4.05 -7.56
C VAL A 16 -12.45 -4.52 -8.92
N TYR A 17 -12.93 -3.60 -9.73
CA TYR A 17 -13.46 -3.84 -11.07
C TYR A 17 -12.69 -3.05 -12.11
N LEU A 18 -12.55 -3.58 -13.32
CA LEU A 18 -12.18 -2.77 -14.47
C LEU A 18 -13.30 -1.80 -14.77
N SER A 19 -12.94 -0.59 -15.15
CA SER A 19 -13.90 0.46 -15.51
C SER A 19 -13.25 1.44 -16.49
N THR A 20 -14.05 2.36 -16.99
CA THR A 20 -13.59 3.46 -17.84
C THR A 20 -14.08 4.78 -17.25
N TYR A 21 -13.21 5.77 -17.17
CA TYR A 21 -13.55 7.11 -16.72
C TYR A 21 -13.16 8.14 -17.77
N LEU A 22 -14.15 8.81 -18.38
CA LEU A 22 -13.95 9.79 -19.46
C LEU A 22 -13.00 9.27 -20.57
N GLY A 23 -13.19 8.02 -21.01
CA GLY A 23 -12.41 7.38 -22.07
C GLY A 23 -11.02 6.89 -21.63
N ARG A 24 -10.68 6.96 -20.33
CA ARG A 24 -9.44 6.45 -19.78
C ARG A 24 -9.63 5.11 -19.09
N ASP A 25 -8.63 4.23 -19.23
CA ASP A 25 -8.59 2.98 -18.45
C ASP A 25 -8.58 3.30 -16.95
N ALA A 26 -9.49 2.70 -16.22
CA ALA A 26 -9.67 2.91 -14.79
C ALA A 26 -9.91 1.59 -14.06
N VAL A 27 -9.77 1.64 -12.75
CA VAL A 27 -10.29 0.63 -11.82
C VAL A 27 -11.22 1.31 -10.82
N THR A 28 -12.31 0.63 -10.48
CA THR A 28 -13.23 1.08 -9.45
C THR A 28 -13.19 0.11 -8.28
N LYS A 29 -12.74 0.59 -7.14
CA LYS A 29 -12.75 -0.14 -5.87
C LYS A 29 -14.05 0.17 -5.14
N VAL A 30 -14.86 -0.85 -4.86
CA VAL A 30 -16.17 -0.73 -4.19
C VAL A 30 -16.11 -1.44 -2.85
N ARG A 31 -16.50 -0.74 -1.78
CA ARG A 31 -16.66 -1.34 -0.45
C ARG A 31 -18.03 -1.93 -0.30
N THR A 32 -18.12 -3.27 -0.24
CA THR A 32 -19.40 -3.98 -0.13
C THR A 32 -19.97 -3.91 1.28
N PRO A 33 -21.31 -3.77 1.44
CA PRO A 33 -21.97 -3.85 2.74
C PRO A 33 -21.66 -5.15 3.48
N LYS A 34 -21.61 -5.09 4.81
CA LYS A 34 -21.40 -6.24 5.67
C LYS A 34 -22.70 -6.61 6.38
N GLY A 35 -23.26 -7.78 6.06
CA GLY A 35 -24.55 -8.22 6.59
C GLY A 35 -24.63 -8.41 8.12
N TYR A 36 -23.45 -8.48 8.79
CA TYR A 36 -23.39 -8.59 10.25
C TYR A 36 -23.39 -7.23 10.98
N ARG A 37 -23.39 -6.12 10.25
CA ARG A 37 -23.42 -4.76 10.83
C ARG A 37 -24.79 -4.14 10.67
N VAL A 38 -25.16 -3.27 11.64
CA VAL A 38 -26.32 -2.40 11.50
C VAL A 38 -26.12 -1.51 10.26
N PRO A 39 -27.13 -1.39 9.36
CA PRO A 39 -26.98 -0.71 8.07
C PRO A 39 -26.42 0.72 8.14
N GLU A 40 -26.90 1.53 9.08
CA GLU A 40 -26.44 2.91 9.28
C GLU A 40 -24.98 2.98 9.70
N LEU A 41 -24.57 2.10 10.62
CA LEU A 41 -23.19 1.99 11.09
C LEU A 41 -22.27 1.51 9.96
N ASP A 42 -22.70 0.48 9.20
CA ASP A 42 -21.96 -0.04 8.07
C ASP A 42 -21.71 1.04 7.02
N ARG A 43 -22.75 1.77 6.63
CA ARG A 43 -22.63 2.88 5.66
C ARG A 43 -21.68 3.95 6.17
N ARG A 44 -21.77 4.37 7.43
CA ARG A 44 -20.88 5.36 8.03
C ARG A 44 -19.42 4.90 7.99
N ILE A 45 -19.13 3.65 8.38
CA ILE A 45 -17.78 3.09 8.36
C ILE A 45 -17.23 3.03 6.91
N ARG A 46 -18.00 2.53 5.95
CA ARG A 46 -17.57 2.45 4.55
C ARG A 46 -17.28 3.83 3.96
N THR A 47 -18.17 4.80 4.19
CA THR A 47 -17.97 6.19 3.73
C THR A 47 -16.72 6.80 4.35
N GLN A 48 -16.50 6.62 5.66
CA GLN A 48 -15.29 7.13 6.33
C GLN A 48 -14.02 6.50 5.76
N ARG A 49 -14.02 5.18 5.53
CA ARG A 49 -12.86 4.47 4.97
C ARG A 49 -12.55 4.91 3.54
N ILE A 50 -13.56 5.12 2.68
CA ILE A 50 -13.38 5.64 1.32
C ILE A 50 -12.73 7.03 1.35
N ARG A 51 -13.24 7.93 2.20
CA ARG A 51 -12.68 9.28 2.34
C ARG A 51 -11.25 9.25 2.86
N SER A 52 -10.96 8.40 3.85
CA SER A 52 -9.61 8.27 4.42
C SER A 52 -8.63 7.72 3.38
N GLU A 53 -8.99 6.66 2.68
CA GLU A 53 -8.16 6.05 1.63
C GLU A 53 -7.86 7.04 0.50
N ALA A 54 -8.88 7.74 -0.02
CA ALA A 54 -8.70 8.76 -1.06
C ALA A 54 -7.81 9.91 -0.60
N ARG A 55 -7.95 10.35 0.65
CA ARG A 55 -7.10 11.38 1.25
C ARG A 55 -5.64 10.92 1.33
N LEU A 56 -5.39 9.72 1.85
CA LEU A 56 -4.04 9.17 2.00
C LEU A 56 -3.33 8.99 0.64
N ILE A 57 -4.02 8.47 -0.37
CA ILE A 57 -3.50 8.37 -1.74
C ILE A 57 -3.04 9.74 -2.25
N ARG A 58 -3.85 10.78 -2.03
CA ARG A 58 -3.52 12.15 -2.43
C ARG A 58 -2.36 12.73 -1.63
N GLU A 59 -2.33 12.53 -0.32
CA GLU A 59 -1.25 12.98 0.58
C GLU A 59 0.07 12.30 0.21
N ALA A 60 0.08 10.98 0.00
CA ALA A 60 1.25 10.22 -0.45
C ALA A 60 1.75 10.73 -1.81
N ARG A 61 0.84 11.02 -2.75
CA ARG A 61 1.20 11.60 -4.04
C ARG A 61 1.82 12.99 -3.91
N ALA A 62 1.29 13.84 -3.04
CA ALA A 62 1.87 15.16 -2.73
C ALA A 62 3.26 15.05 -2.09
N ALA A 63 3.54 13.96 -1.38
CA ALA A 63 4.85 13.62 -0.82
C ALA A 63 5.85 13.05 -1.86
N GLY A 64 5.48 13.02 -3.15
CA GLY A 64 6.32 12.53 -4.23
C GLY A 64 6.29 11.00 -4.42
N ILE A 65 5.38 10.29 -3.76
CA ILE A 65 5.18 8.86 -3.97
C ILE A 65 4.26 8.63 -5.17
N ARG A 66 4.65 7.78 -6.10
CA ARG A 66 3.77 7.38 -7.19
C ARG A 66 2.63 6.53 -6.63
N THR A 67 1.42 7.04 -6.73
CA THR A 67 0.17 6.37 -6.39
C THR A 67 -0.80 6.46 -7.57
N PRO A 68 -1.87 5.66 -7.64
CA PRO A 68 -2.90 5.85 -8.66
C PRO A 68 -3.49 7.26 -8.61
N ILE A 69 -3.79 7.84 -9.77
CA ILE A 69 -4.53 9.10 -9.84
C ILE A 69 -5.99 8.80 -9.52
N ILE A 70 -6.57 9.50 -8.53
CA ILE A 70 -7.99 9.40 -8.22
C ILE A 70 -8.77 10.24 -9.25
N TYR A 71 -9.74 9.61 -9.89
CA TYR A 71 -10.63 10.25 -10.84
C TYR A 71 -11.95 10.66 -10.20
N ASP A 72 -12.51 9.81 -9.32
CA ASP A 72 -13.78 10.07 -8.66
C ASP A 72 -13.88 9.36 -7.31
N VAL A 73 -14.67 9.91 -6.40
CA VAL A 73 -14.95 9.34 -5.06
C VAL A 73 -16.45 9.43 -4.82
N ASP A 74 -17.15 8.31 -4.98
CA ASP A 74 -18.57 8.22 -4.67
C ASP A 74 -18.81 7.75 -3.24
N THR A 75 -19.26 8.67 -2.38
CA THR A 75 -19.55 8.38 -0.99
C THR A 75 -20.93 7.75 -0.76
N VAL A 76 -21.80 7.73 -1.76
CA VAL A 76 -23.12 7.07 -1.71
C VAL A 76 -22.91 5.58 -1.98
N GLU A 77 -22.26 5.25 -3.09
CA GLU A 77 -21.93 3.89 -3.48
C GLU A 77 -20.69 3.33 -2.75
N CYS A 78 -20.02 4.16 -1.96
CA CYS A 78 -18.79 3.81 -1.25
C CYS A 78 -17.73 3.25 -2.20
N SER A 79 -17.42 3.98 -3.27
CA SER A 79 -16.45 3.59 -4.28
C SER A 79 -15.40 4.66 -4.56
N ILE A 80 -14.21 4.22 -5.01
CA ILE A 80 -13.15 5.08 -5.55
C ILE A 80 -12.86 4.60 -6.96
N THR A 81 -12.96 5.52 -7.92
CA THR A 81 -12.50 5.30 -9.30
C THR A 81 -11.15 5.95 -9.48
N MET A 82 -10.19 5.17 -9.93
CA MET A 82 -8.81 5.62 -10.02
C MET A 82 -8.12 5.04 -11.27
N GLU A 83 -6.97 5.56 -11.56
CA GLU A 83 -6.09 5.11 -12.64
C GLU A 83 -5.85 3.60 -12.57
N ARG A 84 -6.04 2.93 -13.72
CA ARG A 84 -5.52 1.58 -13.91
C ARG A 84 -4.02 1.68 -14.17
N VAL A 85 -3.22 1.47 -13.14
CA VAL A 85 -1.76 1.51 -13.24
C VAL A 85 -1.28 0.36 -14.13
N LYS A 86 -0.57 0.69 -15.22
CA LYS A 86 0.08 -0.31 -16.08
C LYS A 86 1.37 -0.78 -15.43
N GLY A 87 1.58 -2.10 -15.40
CA GLY A 87 2.76 -2.71 -14.82
C GLY A 87 2.48 -4.10 -14.26
N VAL A 88 3.44 -4.61 -13.51
CA VAL A 88 3.35 -5.90 -12.81
C VAL A 88 3.53 -5.67 -11.32
N THR A 89 2.92 -6.50 -10.48
CA THR A 89 3.17 -6.42 -9.04
C THR A 89 4.63 -6.74 -8.75
N VAL A 90 5.21 -6.06 -7.76
CA VAL A 90 6.59 -6.33 -7.33
C VAL A 90 6.74 -7.80 -6.92
N LYS A 91 5.70 -8.37 -6.29
CA LYS A 91 5.69 -9.80 -5.98
C LYS A 91 5.99 -10.65 -7.22
N ARG A 92 5.17 -10.51 -8.25
CA ARG A 92 5.34 -11.27 -9.50
C ARG A 92 6.67 -10.96 -10.19
N TYR A 93 7.08 -9.69 -10.19
CA TYR A 93 8.33 -9.28 -10.82
C TYR A 93 9.54 -9.96 -10.18
N LEU A 94 9.60 -10.00 -8.85
CA LEU A 94 10.70 -10.66 -8.12
C LEU A 94 10.65 -12.20 -8.21
N ASP A 95 9.46 -12.78 -8.37
CA ASP A 95 9.32 -14.21 -8.63
C ASP A 95 9.89 -14.59 -10.01
N GLU A 96 9.77 -13.69 -11.01
CA GLU A 96 10.27 -13.89 -12.38
C GLU A 96 11.74 -13.40 -12.57
N HIS A 97 12.19 -12.40 -11.77
CA HIS A 97 13.49 -11.73 -11.87
C HIS A 97 14.17 -11.56 -10.50
N PRO A 98 14.54 -12.64 -9.82
CA PRO A 98 15.18 -12.57 -8.51
C PRO A 98 16.55 -11.85 -8.52
N GLU A 99 17.23 -11.81 -9.66
CA GLU A 99 18.49 -11.07 -9.86
C GLU A 99 18.34 -9.55 -9.71
N GLU A 100 17.12 -9.02 -9.90
CA GLU A 100 16.81 -7.61 -9.76
C GLU A 100 16.46 -7.19 -8.30
N ALA A 101 16.54 -8.14 -7.37
CA ALA A 101 16.08 -7.93 -5.99
C ALA A 101 16.76 -6.73 -5.32
N GLU A 102 18.06 -6.55 -5.47
CA GLU A 102 18.77 -5.41 -4.88
C GLU A 102 18.17 -4.08 -5.34
N ARG A 103 18.04 -3.91 -6.65
CA ARG A 103 17.49 -2.67 -7.24
C ARG A 103 16.07 -2.38 -6.77
N ILE A 104 15.21 -3.40 -6.81
CA ILE A 104 13.80 -3.25 -6.42
C ILE A 104 13.67 -2.99 -4.92
N CYS A 105 14.42 -3.70 -4.08
CA CYS A 105 14.40 -3.51 -2.63
C CYS A 105 14.88 -2.11 -2.22
N ARG A 106 15.93 -1.59 -2.87
CA ARG A 106 16.36 -0.21 -2.65
C ARG A 106 15.27 0.81 -3.04
N LEU A 107 14.58 0.57 -4.16
CA LEU A 107 13.46 1.40 -4.58
C LEU A 107 12.31 1.38 -3.56
N ILE A 108 11.97 0.21 -3.01
CA ILE A 108 10.99 0.06 -1.94
C ILE A 108 11.40 0.87 -0.71
N GLY A 109 12.62 0.66 -0.20
CA GLY A 109 13.12 1.34 1.00
C GLY A 109 13.07 2.87 0.87
N THR A 110 13.50 3.41 -0.27
CA THR A 110 13.44 4.85 -0.57
C THR A 110 12.01 5.39 -0.54
N ASN A 111 11.06 4.70 -1.18
CA ASN A 111 9.66 5.16 -1.23
C ASN A 111 8.99 5.11 0.15
N ILE A 112 9.26 4.08 0.95
CA ILE A 112 8.70 3.98 2.30
C ILE A 112 9.30 5.05 3.22
N ALA A 113 10.60 5.33 3.10
CA ALA A 113 11.23 6.41 3.85
C ALA A 113 10.57 7.77 3.57
N ARG A 114 10.22 8.05 2.32
CA ARG A 114 9.50 9.29 1.92
C ARG A 114 8.10 9.34 2.49
N LEU A 115 7.34 8.22 2.48
CA LEU A 115 6.04 8.12 3.15
C LEU A 115 6.18 8.47 4.63
N HIS A 116 7.12 7.84 5.34
CA HIS A 116 7.33 8.06 6.76
C HIS A 116 7.85 9.45 7.09
N ASN A 117 8.68 10.07 6.22
CA ASN A 117 9.08 11.48 6.37
C ASN A 117 7.87 12.41 6.29
N SER A 118 6.86 12.05 5.51
CA SER A 118 5.59 12.79 5.38
C SER A 118 4.56 12.39 6.44
N LYS A 119 4.96 11.62 7.47
CA LYS A 119 4.09 11.16 8.55
C LYS A 119 2.89 10.33 8.06
N ILE A 120 3.09 9.50 7.04
CA ILE A 120 2.08 8.59 6.49
C ILE A 120 2.60 7.16 6.65
N CYS A 121 1.78 6.25 7.20
CA CYS A 121 1.99 4.80 7.09
C CYS A 121 0.96 4.19 6.13
N HIS A 122 1.34 3.08 5.53
CA HIS A 122 0.50 2.34 4.61
C HIS A 122 -0.42 1.34 5.33
N GLY A 123 0.07 0.70 6.37
CA GLY A 123 -0.66 -0.25 7.22
C GLY A 123 -0.84 -1.66 6.62
N ASP A 124 -0.46 -1.86 5.35
CA ASP A 124 -0.49 -3.17 4.67
C ASP A 124 0.62 -3.24 3.60
N LEU A 125 1.85 -2.96 4.00
CA LEU A 125 3.02 -2.98 3.13
C LEU A 125 3.36 -4.42 2.71
N THR A 126 2.99 -4.76 1.47
CA THR A 126 3.36 -6.02 0.83
C THR A 126 3.81 -5.77 -0.60
N THR A 127 4.61 -6.68 -1.16
CA THR A 127 5.04 -6.61 -2.57
C THR A 127 3.89 -6.78 -3.57
N SER A 128 2.73 -7.28 -3.11
CA SER A 128 1.49 -7.34 -3.88
C SER A 128 0.79 -5.98 -3.99
N ASN A 129 1.00 -5.08 -3.02
CA ASN A 129 0.45 -3.71 -3.00
C ASN A 129 1.41 -2.69 -3.63
N MET A 130 2.37 -3.17 -4.42
CA MET A 130 3.34 -2.36 -5.15
C MET A 130 3.36 -2.81 -6.61
N ILE A 131 3.26 -1.86 -7.54
CA ILE A 131 3.32 -2.10 -8.99
C ILE A 131 4.58 -1.46 -9.55
N LEU A 132 5.39 -2.25 -10.23
CA LEU A 132 6.51 -1.76 -11.02
C LEU A 132 5.97 -1.39 -12.40
N THR A 133 6.05 -0.10 -12.75
CA THR A 133 5.60 0.40 -14.05
C THR A 133 6.61 0.09 -15.14
N PRO A 134 6.23 0.12 -16.45
CA PRO A 134 7.18 -0.02 -17.55
C PRO A 134 8.27 1.04 -17.57
N ALA A 135 8.06 2.19 -16.93
CA ALA A 135 9.06 3.24 -16.76
C ALA A 135 10.04 2.98 -15.60
N GLY A 136 9.89 1.85 -14.89
CA GLY A 136 10.73 1.50 -13.73
C GLY A 136 10.35 2.21 -12.43
N GLU A 137 9.22 2.90 -12.39
CA GLU A 137 8.72 3.57 -11.18
C GLU A 137 7.95 2.59 -10.28
N LEU A 138 8.11 2.76 -8.96
CA LEU A 138 7.33 2.02 -7.97
C LEU A 138 6.04 2.77 -7.65
N CYS A 139 4.89 2.20 -8.02
CA CYS A 139 3.58 2.71 -7.66
C CYS A 139 3.03 1.95 -6.46
N ILE A 140 2.76 2.64 -5.35
CA ILE A 140 2.14 2.05 -4.15
C ILE A 140 0.63 2.18 -4.25
N ILE A 141 -0.08 1.08 -4.02
CA ILE A 141 -1.54 0.98 -4.15
C ILE A 141 -2.16 0.49 -2.83
N ASP A 142 -3.45 0.70 -2.66
CA ASP A 142 -4.27 0.20 -1.53
C ASP A 142 -3.90 0.76 -0.14
N PHE A 143 -4.17 2.03 0.08
CA PHE A 143 -4.00 2.70 1.38
C PHE A 143 -5.19 2.48 2.36
N SER A 144 -5.93 1.39 2.21
CA SER A 144 -7.15 1.13 3.01
C SER A 144 -6.91 0.98 4.51
N MET A 145 -5.71 0.58 4.91
CA MET A 145 -5.28 0.40 6.30
C MET A 145 -4.34 1.50 6.78
N GLY A 146 -4.05 2.48 5.92
CA GLY A 146 -3.10 3.54 6.20
C GLY A 146 -3.60 4.59 7.20
N ALA A 147 -2.66 5.38 7.70
CA ALA A 147 -2.92 6.54 8.56
C ALA A 147 -1.95 7.68 8.23
N SER A 148 -2.34 8.91 8.59
CA SER A 148 -1.47 10.10 8.56
C SER A 148 -1.31 10.69 9.96
N LEU A 149 -0.34 11.60 10.11
CA LEU A 149 0.08 12.19 11.40
C LEU A 149 0.65 11.15 12.36
N ILE A 150 1.30 10.14 11.83
CA ILE A 150 1.83 8.99 12.56
C ILE A 150 3.08 9.33 13.40
N GLY A 151 3.28 8.53 14.45
CA GLY A 151 4.50 8.50 15.28
C GLY A 151 5.50 7.42 14.86
N VAL A 152 6.56 7.31 15.65
CA VAL A 152 7.64 6.32 15.45
C VAL A 152 7.13 4.89 15.61
N GLU A 153 6.20 4.66 16.56
CA GLU A 153 5.59 3.34 16.78
C GLU A 153 4.89 2.83 15.51
N ASP A 154 4.05 3.68 14.88
CA ASP A 154 3.33 3.32 13.66
C ASP A 154 4.28 3.01 12.50
N MET A 155 5.37 3.80 12.37
CA MET A 155 6.41 3.56 11.36
C MET A 155 7.13 2.21 11.61
N GLY A 156 7.40 1.90 12.88
CA GLY A 156 7.98 0.62 13.28
C GLY A 156 7.07 -0.56 12.95
N VAL A 157 5.76 -0.43 13.20
CA VAL A 157 4.75 -1.44 12.83
C VAL A 157 4.71 -1.63 11.32
N ASP A 158 4.69 -0.54 10.54
CA ASP A 158 4.62 -0.59 9.07
C ASP A 158 5.85 -1.31 8.47
N LEU A 159 7.07 -0.99 8.95
CA LEU A 159 8.29 -1.72 8.56
C LEU A 159 8.27 -3.19 8.99
N ARG A 160 7.73 -3.49 10.17
CA ARG A 160 7.64 -4.87 10.64
C ARG A 160 6.67 -5.71 9.81
N LEU A 161 5.54 -5.12 9.37
CA LEU A 161 4.61 -5.75 8.44
C LEU A 161 5.28 -6.04 7.10
N LEU A 162 6.04 -5.06 6.57
CA LEU A 162 6.81 -5.25 5.35
C LEU A 162 7.84 -6.37 5.47
N GLU A 163 8.63 -6.40 6.55
CA GLU A 163 9.63 -7.44 6.77
C GLU A 163 9.02 -8.83 6.75
N ARG A 164 7.93 -9.02 7.50
CA ARG A 164 7.22 -10.31 7.56
C ARG A 164 6.62 -10.70 6.21
N GLY A 165 5.95 -9.74 5.57
CA GLY A 165 5.32 -9.95 4.26
C GLY A 165 6.35 -10.26 3.18
N PHE A 166 7.48 -9.54 3.17
CA PHE A 166 8.56 -9.75 2.21
C PHE A 166 9.22 -11.12 2.40
N THR A 167 9.62 -11.46 3.61
CA THR A 167 10.28 -12.74 3.92
C THR A 167 9.36 -13.93 3.62
N SER A 168 8.06 -13.78 3.89
CA SER A 168 7.08 -14.83 3.57
C SER A 168 6.82 -14.99 2.06
N ALA A 169 6.80 -13.87 1.32
CA ALA A 169 6.51 -13.88 -0.13
C ALA A 169 7.72 -14.29 -0.98
N HIS A 170 8.95 -14.06 -0.50
CA HIS A 170 10.20 -14.24 -1.22
C HIS A 170 11.24 -15.01 -0.39
N PRO A 171 10.96 -16.27 0.01
CA PRO A 171 11.84 -17.06 0.89
C PRO A 171 13.21 -17.39 0.27
N ASP A 172 13.27 -17.40 -1.07
CA ASP A 172 14.47 -17.76 -1.82
C ASP A 172 15.42 -16.57 -2.06
N ILE A 173 14.95 -15.33 -1.85
CA ILE A 173 15.74 -14.12 -2.02
C ILE A 173 16.37 -13.74 -0.65
N LYS A 174 17.47 -14.43 -0.31
CA LYS A 174 18.17 -14.21 0.95
C LYS A 174 18.70 -12.78 1.05
N ASP A 175 18.67 -12.23 2.26
CA ASP A 175 19.23 -10.92 2.63
C ASP A 175 18.65 -9.69 1.88
N ALA A 176 17.69 -9.90 0.97
CA ALA A 176 17.14 -8.80 0.17
C ALA A 176 16.44 -7.73 1.03
N TYR A 177 15.85 -8.10 2.17
CA TYR A 177 15.28 -7.12 3.10
C TYR A 177 16.35 -6.14 3.66
N GLY A 178 17.60 -6.56 3.71
CA GLY A 178 18.73 -5.69 4.06
C GLY A 178 18.85 -4.47 3.13
N TYR A 179 18.65 -4.66 1.84
CA TYR A 179 18.67 -3.55 0.86
C TYR A 179 17.52 -2.55 1.07
N ILE A 180 16.33 -3.04 1.51
CA ILE A 180 15.20 -2.17 1.88
C ILE A 180 15.61 -1.30 3.06
N THR A 181 16.14 -1.92 4.12
CA THR A 181 16.55 -1.25 5.35
C THR A 181 17.66 -0.23 5.08
N GLU A 182 18.66 -0.61 4.27
CA GLU A 182 19.76 0.29 3.92
C GLU A 182 19.27 1.54 3.17
N ALA A 183 18.43 1.35 2.15
CA ALA A 183 17.86 2.47 1.40
C ALA A 183 16.92 3.33 2.26
N TYR A 184 16.14 2.71 3.14
CA TYR A 184 15.31 3.41 4.12
C TYR A 184 16.16 4.30 5.03
N CYS A 185 17.27 3.80 5.58
CA CYS A 185 18.16 4.55 6.46
C CYS A 185 18.82 5.74 5.78
N ARG A 186 19.11 5.64 4.48
CA ARG A 186 19.69 6.75 3.72
C ARG A 186 18.72 7.92 3.52
N GLU A 187 17.44 7.63 3.34
CA GLU A 187 16.41 8.61 2.96
C GLU A 187 15.60 9.11 4.16
N LYS A 188 15.41 8.29 5.20
CA LYS A 188 14.56 8.58 6.36
C LYS A 188 15.30 9.41 7.40
N THR A 189 14.81 10.61 7.68
CA THR A 189 15.29 11.44 8.79
C THR A 189 14.96 10.77 10.14
N GLY A 190 15.97 10.51 10.98
CA GLY A 190 15.79 9.81 12.25
C GLY A 190 15.48 8.31 12.08
N ALA A 191 16.04 7.66 11.06
CA ALA A 191 15.80 6.26 10.77
C ALA A 191 16.13 5.34 11.95
N GLN A 192 17.20 5.62 12.70
CA GLN A 192 17.63 4.79 13.82
C GLN A 192 16.54 4.62 14.88
N GLU A 193 15.84 5.70 15.23
CA GLU A 193 14.74 5.64 16.20
C GLU A 193 13.62 4.71 15.75
N VAL A 194 13.33 4.67 14.44
CA VAL A 194 12.32 3.75 13.87
C VAL A 194 12.83 2.31 13.90
N LEU A 195 14.13 2.07 13.59
CA LEU A 195 14.70 0.72 13.63
C LEU A 195 14.79 0.16 15.05
N ASP A 196 15.11 1.00 16.04
CA ASP A 196 15.08 0.62 17.44
C ASP A 196 13.66 0.19 17.84
N LYS A 197 12.66 0.93 17.36
CA LYS A 197 11.25 0.59 17.58
C LYS A 197 10.85 -0.72 16.90
N VAL A 198 11.32 -1.00 15.68
CA VAL A 198 11.14 -2.31 15.03
C VAL A 198 11.68 -3.43 15.89
N GLN A 199 12.87 -3.23 16.49
CA GLN A 199 13.46 -4.24 17.37
C GLN A 199 12.64 -4.46 18.64
N GLU A 200 12.19 -3.39 19.30
CA GLU A 200 11.28 -3.50 20.47
C GLU A 200 9.99 -4.27 20.12
N ILE A 201 9.39 -4.01 18.94
CA ILE A 201 8.19 -4.72 18.49
C ILE A 201 8.49 -6.21 18.29
N LYS A 202 9.65 -6.55 17.70
CA LYS A 202 10.09 -7.95 17.54
C LYS A 202 10.21 -8.66 18.88
N ASP A 203 10.80 -8.00 19.86
CA ASP A 203 11.06 -8.59 21.17
C ASP A 203 9.76 -8.80 21.94
N ARG A 204 8.82 -7.85 21.89
CA ARG A 204 7.46 -8.03 22.46
C ARG A 204 6.73 -9.23 21.85
N GLY A 205 6.84 -9.44 20.54
CA GLY A 205 6.18 -10.56 19.84
C GLY A 205 6.79 -11.94 20.07
N ARG A 206 7.95 -12.05 20.77
CA ARG A 206 8.54 -13.33 21.17
C ARG A 206 7.98 -13.88 22.49
N TYR A 207 7.30 -13.03 23.25
CA TYR A 207 6.78 -13.37 24.58
C TYR A 207 5.23 -13.54 24.59
N THR A 208 4.59 -13.51 23.42
CA THR A 208 3.17 -13.78 23.19
C THR A 208 2.98 -15.02 22.33
#